data_7a6ecf9f0645cbc44300fcae1450180b
#
_entry.id   7a6ecf9f0645cbc44300fcae1450180b
#
_cell.length_a   1.000
_cell.length_b   1.000
_cell.length_c   1.000
_cell.angle_alpha   90.00
_cell.angle_beta   90.00
_cell.angle_gamma   90.00
#
_symmetry.space_group_name_H-M   'P 1'
#
loop_
_entity.id
_entity.type
_entity.pdbx_description
1 polymer ?
#
loop_
_entity_poly.entity_id
_entity_poly.type
_entity_poly.pdbx_seq_one_letter_code
_entity_poly.pdbx_strand_id
1 'polypeptide(L)'
;MRMTTLRIIPVLLALFLAHAMGGEPRIAILGDSIPYSGQWPALVEAALRQAPAYRHAEIVSMALPSETVSGLSEPGHAGGAFPRPCLHDRLDSILSKYAPTLVIACYGMNDGMMQPFSESGFQAYQQGMERLKKRVEDAGAQFIAITPPPYICLLYTSPSPRDSTSS
;
A
#
# COMPACT_ATOMS: atom_id res chain seq x y z
N MET A 1 6.92 -16.26 35.55
CA MET A 1 7.36 -15.85 34.19
C MET A 1 6.38 -16.47 33.19
N ARG A 2 5.38 -15.70 32.72
CA ARG A 2 4.34 -16.21 31.81
C ARG A 2 4.83 -15.97 30.37
N MET A 3 5.11 -17.04 29.65
CA MET A 3 5.41 -17.01 28.23
C MET A 3 4.16 -16.62 27.46
N THR A 4 4.18 -15.43 26.85
CA THR A 4 3.17 -14.98 25.88
C THR A 4 3.39 -15.76 24.59
N THR A 5 2.58 -16.77 24.34
CA THR A 5 2.52 -17.47 23.05
C THR A 5 2.08 -16.48 21.98
N LEU A 6 3.01 -16.16 21.09
CA LEU A 6 2.82 -15.27 19.95
C LEU A 6 1.69 -15.83 19.05
N ARG A 7 0.64 -15.02 18.84
CA ARG A 7 -0.54 -15.38 18.05
C ARG A 7 -0.23 -15.35 16.54
N ILE A 8 0.66 -16.22 16.08
CA ILE A 8 0.96 -16.40 14.63
C ILE A 8 -0.04 -17.38 13.98
N ILE A 9 -0.71 -18.20 14.78
CA ILE A 9 -1.60 -19.28 14.33
C ILE A 9 -2.79 -18.81 13.47
N PRO A 10 -3.49 -17.68 13.73
CA PRO A 10 -4.63 -17.31 12.90
C PRO A 10 -4.25 -16.80 11.49
N VAL A 11 -3.06 -16.23 11.31
CA VAL A 11 -2.59 -15.77 10.00
C VAL A 11 -2.26 -16.97 9.11
N LEU A 12 -1.62 -18.00 9.65
CA LEU A 12 -1.32 -19.24 8.91
C LEU A 12 -2.59 -20.02 8.56
N LEU A 13 -3.61 -20.03 9.42
CA LEU A 13 -4.89 -20.72 9.15
C LEU A 13 -5.71 -19.99 8.08
N ALA A 14 -5.70 -18.66 8.05
CA ALA A 14 -6.35 -17.86 7.01
C ALA A 14 -5.66 -18.06 5.64
N LEU A 15 -4.33 -18.22 5.62
CA LEU A 15 -3.55 -18.53 4.42
C LEU A 15 -3.88 -19.93 3.85
N PHE A 16 -4.28 -20.88 4.71
CA PHE A 16 -4.66 -22.23 4.28
C PHE A 16 -6.05 -22.27 3.61
N LEU A 17 -6.98 -21.41 4.01
CA LEU A 17 -8.34 -21.37 3.45
C LEU A 17 -8.38 -20.78 2.03
N ALA A 18 -7.43 -19.94 1.66
CA ALA A 18 -7.32 -19.39 0.30
C ALA A 18 -6.96 -20.46 -0.75
N HIS A 19 -6.31 -21.55 -0.34
CA HIS A 19 -5.97 -22.68 -1.23
C HIS A 19 -7.16 -23.57 -1.59
N ALA A 20 -8.28 -23.46 -0.87
CA ALA A 20 -9.46 -24.30 -1.12
C ALA A 20 -10.26 -23.88 -2.38
N MET A 21 -9.92 -22.78 -3.02
CA MET A 21 -10.62 -22.21 -4.18
C MET A 21 -9.94 -22.48 -5.53
N GLY A 22 -8.96 -23.38 -5.61
CA GLY A 22 -8.54 -24.02 -6.87
C GLY A 22 -7.82 -23.17 -7.92
N GLY A 23 -7.31 -21.97 -7.58
CA GLY A 23 -6.55 -21.10 -8.50
C GLY A 23 -5.22 -20.66 -7.92
N GLU A 24 -4.26 -20.28 -8.80
CA GLU A 24 -3.01 -19.67 -8.36
C GLU A 24 -3.30 -18.35 -7.62
N PRO A 25 -2.60 -18.06 -6.49
CA PRO A 25 -2.81 -16.82 -5.77
C PRO A 25 -2.49 -15.60 -6.63
N ARG A 26 -3.35 -14.60 -6.61
CA ARG A 26 -3.14 -13.31 -7.26
C ARG A 26 -2.95 -12.23 -6.20
N ILE A 27 -1.80 -11.59 -6.20
CA ILE A 27 -1.39 -10.61 -5.18
C ILE A 27 -1.27 -9.24 -5.84
N ALA A 28 -2.09 -8.29 -5.39
CA ALA A 28 -1.99 -6.90 -5.81
C ALA A 28 -1.22 -6.10 -4.75
N ILE A 29 -0.19 -5.37 -5.17
CA ILE A 29 0.51 -4.40 -4.33
C ILE A 29 -0.01 -3.02 -4.71
N LEU A 30 -0.66 -2.34 -3.77
CA LEU A 30 -1.21 -0.99 -3.92
C LEU A 30 -0.40 0.02 -3.13
N GLY A 31 -0.39 1.25 -3.57
CA GLY A 31 0.28 2.34 -2.87
C GLY A 31 0.70 3.45 -3.82
N ASP A 32 1.58 4.29 -3.34
CA ASP A 32 2.08 5.50 -4.00
C ASP A 32 3.42 5.27 -4.74
N SER A 33 4.25 6.34 -4.84
CA SER A 33 5.57 6.28 -5.47
C SER A 33 6.55 5.34 -4.76
N ILE A 34 6.35 5.06 -3.47
CA ILE A 34 7.26 4.21 -2.68
C ILE A 34 7.17 2.75 -3.16
N PRO A 35 6.01 2.08 -3.17
CA PRO A 35 5.91 0.76 -3.78
C PRO A 35 6.09 0.81 -5.31
N TYR A 36 5.72 1.90 -5.99
CA TYR A 36 5.97 2.06 -7.43
C TYR A 36 7.45 1.95 -7.79
N SER A 37 8.36 2.41 -6.93
CA SER A 37 9.81 2.29 -7.13
C SER A 37 10.30 0.84 -7.24
N GLY A 38 9.50 -0.13 -6.79
CA GLY A 38 9.76 -1.56 -6.91
C GLY A 38 10.73 -2.16 -5.89
N GLN A 39 11.40 -1.37 -5.07
CA GLN A 39 12.45 -1.86 -4.17
C GLN A 39 11.91 -2.88 -3.14
N TRP A 40 10.99 -2.46 -2.27
CA TRP A 40 10.43 -3.39 -1.29
C TRP A 40 9.43 -4.40 -1.90
N PRO A 41 8.64 -4.08 -2.95
CA PRO A 41 7.83 -5.08 -3.65
C PRO A 41 8.64 -6.26 -4.16
N ALA A 42 9.82 -6.01 -4.76
CA ALA A 42 10.71 -7.09 -5.20
C ALA A 42 11.20 -7.98 -4.06
N LEU A 43 11.49 -7.39 -2.89
CA LEU A 43 11.89 -8.15 -1.70
C LEU A 43 10.72 -9.00 -1.17
N VAL A 44 9.52 -8.44 -1.14
CA VAL A 44 8.30 -9.18 -0.74
C VAL A 44 8.03 -10.31 -1.72
N GLU A 45 8.11 -10.08 -3.02
CA GLU A 45 7.97 -11.11 -4.03
C GLU A 45 8.99 -12.23 -3.83
N ALA A 46 10.27 -11.89 -3.68
CA ALA A 46 11.33 -12.87 -3.45
C ALA A 46 11.08 -13.71 -2.19
N ALA A 47 10.59 -13.09 -1.11
CA ALA A 47 10.23 -13.80 0.12
C ALA A 47 9.00 -14.70 -0.06
N LEU A 48 7.95 -14.23 -0.71
CA LEU A 48 6.74 -15.01 -0.95
C LEU A 48 7.01 -16.23 -1.81
N ARG A 49 7.87 -16.12 -2.82
CA ARG A 49 8.23 -17.26 -3.69
C ARG A 49 9.00 -18.37 -2.97
N GLN A 50 9.55 -18.13 -1.78
CA GLN A 50 10.14 -19.17 -0.93
C GLN A 50 9.06 -20.03 -0.24
N ALA A 51 7.85 -19.50 -0.05
CA ALA A 51 6.75 -20.25 0.53
C ALA A 51 6.06 -21.10 -0.57
N PRO A 52 5.88 -22.43 -0.35
CA PRO A 52 5.25 -23.29 -1.37
C PRO A 52 3.91 -22.79 -1.86
N ALA A 53 3.12 -22.18 -0.97
CA ALA A 53 1.80 -21.63 -1.25
C ALA A 53 1.78 -20.45 -2.25
N TYR A 54 2.90 -19.74 -2.40
CA TYR A 54 3.02 -18.54 -3.24
C TYR A 54 4.08 -18.68 -4.33
N ARG A 55 4.67 -19.87 -4.50
CA ARG A 55 5.74 -20.09 -5.47
C ARG A 55 5.37 -19.68 -6.88
N HIS A 56 4.12 -19.93 -7.26
CA HIS A 56 3.57 -19.65 -8.58
C HIS A 56 2.57 -18.48 -8.58
N ALA A 57 2.49 -17.74 -7.46
CA ALA A 57 1.58 -16.61 -7.36
C ALA A 57 1.83 -15.57 -8.46
N GLU A 58 0.77 -15.05 -9.03
CA GLU A 58 0.85 -13.84 -9.85
C GLU A 58 0.94 -12.63 -8.91
N ILE A 59 2.02 -11.86 -8.98
CA ILE A 59 2.27 -10.71 -8.12
C ILE A 59 2.41 -9.48 -9.00
N VAL A 60 1.49 -8.53 -8.86
CA VAL A 60 1.46 -7.31 -9.68
C VAL A 60 1.49 -6.07 -8.78
N SER A 61 2.48 -5.22 -9.00
CA SER A 61 2.49 -3.88 -8.42
C SER A 61 1.58 -2.98 -9.26
N MET A 62 0.50 -2.53 -8.64
CA MET A 62 -0.46 -1.58 -9.21
C MET A 62 -0.36 -0.22 -8.48
N ALA A 63 0.81 0.07 -7.91
CA ALA A 63 1.08 1.34 -7.26
C ALA A 63 1.10 2.50 -8.26
N LEU A 64 0.67 3.68 -7.82
CA LEU A 64 0.59 4.87 -8.67
C LEU A 64 1.23 6.06 -7.95
N PRO A 65 2.27 6.70 -8.54
CA PRO A 65 2.89 7.87 -7.94
C PRO A 65 1.87 8.97 -7.61
N SER A 66 2.10 9.67 -6.52
CA SER A 66 1.23 10.75 -5.97
C SER A 66 -0.14 10.31 -5.46
N GLU A 67 -0.51 9.05 -5.59
CA GLU A 67 -1.82 8.54 -5.17
C GLU A 67 -2.02 8.67 -3.66
N THR A 68 -3.25 9.01 -3.28
CA THR A 68 -3.74 9.05 -1.90
C THR A 68 -4.86 8.04 -1.71
N VAL A 69 -5.02 7.56 -0.48
CA VAL A 69 -6.19 6.76 -0.08
C VAL A 69 -7.28 7.64 0.53
N SER A 70 -6.93 8.83 1.02
CA SER A 70 -7.86 9.82 1.56
C SER A 70 -8.69 10.52 0.49
N GLY A 71 -8.17 10.60 -0.75
CA GLY A 71 -8.74 11.44 -1.80
C GLY A 71 -8.44 12.92 -1.66
N LEU A 72 -7.61 13.30 -0.67
CA LEU A 72 -7.19 14.68 -0.51
C LEU A 72 -6.08 15.04 -1.50
N SER A 73 -6.04 16.31 -1.87
CA SER A 73 -4.98 16.90 -2.70
C SER A 73 -4.72 18.33 -2.29
N GLU A 74 -3.45 18.72 -2.23
CA GLU A 74 -3.07 20.13 -2.05
C GLU A 74 -3.38 20.98 -3.29
N PRO A 75 -3.74 22.26 -3.12
CA PRO A 75 -3.79 23.19 -4.23
C PRO A 75 -2.41 23.28 -4.91
N GLY A 76 -2.38 23.23 -6.23
CA GLY A 76 -1.13 23.35 -6.99
C GLY A 76 -0.38 22.03 -7.19
N HIS A 77 -0.94 20.87 -6.82
CA HIS A 77 -0.34 19.59 -7.21
C HIS A 77 -0.06 19.54 -8.72
N ALA A 78 1.08 18.98 -9.10
CA ALA A 78 1.52 18.92 -10.49
C ALA A 78 1.52 20.29 -11.21
N GLY A 79 1.87 21.36 -10.50
CA GLY A 79 1.79 22.73 -11.04
C GLY A 79 0.38 23.24 -11.28
N GLY A 80 -0.62 22.63 -10.65
CA GLY A 80 -2.03 22.96 -10.81
C GLY A 80 -2.72 22.24 -11.99
N ALA A 81 -2.02 21.34 -12.66
CA ALA A 81 -2.55 20.64 -13.84
C ALA A 81 -3.63 19.62 -13.49
N PHE A 82 -3.48 18.92 -12.36
CA PHE A 82 -4.46 17.92 -11.86
C PHE A 82 -4.28 17.68 -10.35
N PRO A 83 -5.34 17.24 -9.66
CA PRO A 83 -5.23 16.85 -8.25
C PRO A 83 -4.48 15.52 -8.11
N ARG A 84 -4.10 15.17 -6.87
CA ARG A 84 -3.57 13.83 -6.60
C ARG A 84 -4.57 12.76 -7.00
N PRO A 85 -4.11 11.66 -7.64
CA PRO A 85 -4.98 10.51 -7.90
C PRO A 85 -5.53 9.95 -6.59
N CYS A 86 -6.78 9.50 -6.61
CA CYS A 86 -7.40 8.79 -5.50
C CYS A 86 -7.51 7.30 -5.83
N LEU A 87 -7.02 6.42 -4.94
CA LEU A 87 -7.13 4.98 -5.13
C LEU A 87 -8.58 4.53 -5.36
N HIS A 88 -9.53 5.14 -4.64
CA HIS A 88 -10.92 4.70 -4.70
C HIS A 88 -11.58 4.91 -6.07
N ASP A 89 -11.01 5.75 -6.94
CA ASP A 89 -11.53 5.96 -8.29
C ASP A 89 -11.26 4.76 -9.22
N ARG A 90 -10.23 3.95 -8.90
CA ARG A 90 -9.84 2.77 -9.71
C ARG A 90 -9.96 1.43 -8.97
N LEU A 91 -10.23 1.44 -7.66
CA LEU A 91 -10.24 0.25 -6.82
C LEU A 91 -11.22 -0.81 -7.33
N ASP A 92 -12.41 -0.42 -7.77
CA ASP A 92 -13.42 -1.34 -8.29
C ASP A 92 -12.93 -2.07 -9.55
N SER A 93 -12.20 -1.37 -10.40
CA SER A 93 -11.60 -1.98 -11.58
C SER A 93 -10.51 -2.98 -11.22
N ILE A 94 -9.70 -2.70 -10.19
CA ILE A 94 -8.68 -3.63 -9.69
C ILE A 94 -9.37 -4.88 -9.13
N LEU A 95 -10.34 -4.71 -8.24
CA LEU A 95 -11.00 -5.82 -7.58
C LEU A 95 -11.79 -6.70 -8.57
N SER A 96 -12.48 -6.09 -9.55
CA SER A 96 -13.28 -6.86 -10.50
C SER A 96 -12.48 -7.49 -11.63
N LYS A 97 -11.48 -6.81 -12.17
CA LYS A 97 -10.74 -7.30 -13.35
C LYS A 97 -9.54 -8.16 -12.99
N TYR A 98 -8.76 -7.75 -11.99
CA TYR A 98 -7.63 -8.55 -11.53
C TYR A 98 -8.06 -9.62 -10.55
N ALA A 99 -9.10 -9.36 -9.77
CA ALA A 99 -9.68 -10.24 -8.76
C ALA A 99 -8.59 -10.83 -7.82
N PRO A 100 -7.88 -9.99 -7.07
CA PRO A 100 -6.78 -10.44 -6.22
C PRO A 100 -7.30 -11.35 -5.10
N THR A 101 -6.47 -12.31 -4.66
CA THR A 101 -6.72 -13.10 -3.45
C THR A 101 -6.06 -12.47 -2.22
N LEU A 102 -5.07 -11.61 -2.44
CA LEU A 102 -4.38 -10.84 -1.41
C LEU A 102 -4.07 -9.44 -1.94
N VAL A 103 -4.36 -8.44 -1.13
CA VAL A 103 -3.96 -7.05 -1.37
C VAL A 103 -2.97 -6.62 -0.28
N ILE A 104 -1.81 -6.12 -0.69
CA ILE A 104 -0.82 -5.49 0.18
C ILE A 104 -0.82 -4.00 -0.13
N ALA A 105 -1.15 -3.15 0.85
CA ALA A 105 -1.31 -1.72 0.62
C ALA A 105 -0.35 -0.91 1.49
N CYS A 106 0.32 0.10 0.89
CA CYS A 106 1.21 1.04 1.57
C CYS A 106 0.87 2.46 1.14
N TYR A 107 0.09 3.16 1.96
CA TYR A 107 -0.32 4.56 1.77
C TYR A 107 0.00 5.39 2.99
N GLY A 108 -0.02 6.72 2.86
CA GLY A 108 0.12 7.68 3.95
C GLY A 108 1.11 8.79 3.67
N MET A 109 2.15 8.56 2.88
CA MET A 109 3.14 9.59 2.57
C MET A 109 2.51 10.79 1.86
N ASN A 110 1.70 10.53 0.82
CA ASN A 110 1.00 11.58 0.09
C ASN A 110 -0.24 12.08 0.83
N ASP A 111 -0.88 11.23 1.64
CA ASP A 111 -2.03 11.64 2.46
C ASP A 111 -1.66 12.70 3.50
N GLY A 112 -0.40 12.69 3.97
CA GLY A 112 0.17 13.73 4.84
C GLY A 112 0.44 15.06 4.12
N MET A 113 0.32 15.13 2.79
CA MET A 113 0.53 16.35 1.97
C MET A 113 1.88 17.04 2.20
N MET A 114 2.84 16.38 2.85
CA MET A 114 4.11 16.95 3.32
C MET A 114 3.89 18.23 4.15
N GLN A 115 2.79 18.29 4.89
CA GLN A 115 2.35 19.39 5.74
C GLN A 115 2.50 19.01 7.22
N PRO A 116 2.50 19.97 8.13
CA PRO A 116 2.36 19.68 9.56
C PRO A 116 1.13 18.82 9.83
N PHE A 117 1.17 18.03 10.91
CA PHE A 117 0.07 17.15 11.28
C PHE A 117 -1.26 17.90 11.33
N SER A 118 -2.26 17.30 10.71
CA SER A 118 -3.64 17.77 10.70
C SER A 118 -4.56 16.62 11.14
N GLU A 119 -5.33 16.84 12.20
CA GLU A 119 -6.29 15.86 12.70
C GLU A 119 -7.30 15.47 11.62
N SER A 120 -7.84 16.45 10.89
CA SER A 120 -8.80 16.19 9.80
C SER A 120 -8.17 15.42 8.64
N GLY A 121 -6.92 15.70 8.29
CA GLY A 121 -6.17 14.95 7.28
C GLY A 121 -5.92 13.51 7.72
N PHE A 122 -5.55 13.33 8.99
CA PHE A 122 -5.34 11.99 9.54
C PHE A 122 -6.64 11.18 9.60
N GLN A 123 -7.76 11.78 9.98
CA GLN A 123 -9.08 11.13 9.96
C GLN A 123 -9.49 10.73 8.54
N ALA A 124 -9.24 11.57 7.55
CA ALA A 124 -9.51 11.23 6.15
C ALA A 124 -8.65 10.03 5.67
N TYR A 125 -7.37 9.99 6.06
CA TYR A 125 -6.50 8.86 5.80
C TYR A 125 -7.02 7.57 6.46
N GLN A 126 -7.39 7.61 7.75
CA GLN A 126 -7.96 6.46 8.44
C GLN A 126 -9.22 5.94 7.74
N GLN A 127 -10.17 6.83 7.44
CA GLN A 127 -11.40 6.47 6.72
C GLN A 127 -11.11 5.87 5.35
N GLY A 128 -10.13 6.41 4.64
CA GLY A 128 -9.67 5.87 3.36
C GLY A 128 -9.13 4.45 3.47
N MET A 129 -8.28 4.19 4.47
CA MET A 129 -7.73 2.86 4.74
C MET A 129 -8.78 1.85 5.20
N GLU A 130 -9.71 2.27 6.06
CA GLU A 130 -10.83 1.43 6.51
C GLU A 130 -11.75 1.06 5.34
N ARG A 131 -12.07 2.03 4.50
CA ARG A 131 -12.83 1.81 3.27
C ARG A 131 -12.12 0.85 2.32
N LEU A 132 -10.81 1.02 2.12
CA LEU A 132 -10.00 0.12 1.31
C LEU A 132 -10.06 -1.30 1.85
N LYS A 133 -9.76 -1.48 3.15
CA LYS A 133 -9.81 -2.78 3.82
C LYS A 133 -11.17 -3.45 3.60
N LYS A 134 -12.24 -2.72 3.93
CA LYS A 134 -13.60 -3.25 3.78
C LYS A 134 -13.90 -3.70 2.35
N ARG A 135 -13.56 -2.89 1.34
CA ARG A 135 -13.82 -3.22 -0.07
C ARG A 135 -13.05 -4.44 -0.54
N VAL A 136 -11.80 -4.61 -0.07
CA VAL A 136 -10.97 -5.78 -0.36
C VAL A 136 -11.57 -7.04 0.26
N GLU A 137 -11.96 -6.96 1.53
CA GLU A 137 -12.56 -8.09 2.26
C GLU A 137 -13.96 -8.46 1.69
N ASP A 138 -14.78 -7.47 1.33
CA ASP A 138 -16.08 -7.69 0.68
C ASP A 138 -15.92 -8.38 -0.70
N ALA A 139 -14.79 -8.16 -1.38
CA ALA A 139 -14.44 -8.85 -2.62
C ALA A 139 -13.86 -10.27 -2.42
N GLY A 140 -13.75 -10.73 -1.17
CA GLY A 140 -13.23 -12.06 -0.81
C GLY A 140 -11.71 -12.16 -0.76
N ALA A 141 -11.00 -11.04 -0.84
CA ALA A 141 -9.54 -10.99 -0.76
C ALA A 141 -9.05 -10.74 0.68
N GLN A 142 -7.84 -11.21 0.99
CA GLN A 142 -7.15 -10.85 2.21
C GLN A 142 -6.53 -9.45 2.09
N PHE A 143 -6.38 -8.75 3.22
CA PHE A 143 -5.82 -7.42 3.27
C PHE A 143 -4.65 -7.32 4.24
N ILE A 144 -3.53 -6.76 3.78
CA ILE A 144 -2.37 -6.42 4.60
C ILE A 144 -2.07 -4.94 4.39
N ALA A 145 -2.06 -4.16 5.49
CA ALA A 145 -1.59 -2.79 5.49
C ALA A 145 -0.12 -2.74 5.94
N ILE A 146 0.70 -2.06 5.15
CA ILE A 146 2.08 -1.69 5.51
C ILE A 146 2.06 -0.24 5.93
N THR A 147 2.62 0.07 7.10
CA THR A 147 2.77 1.45 7.55
C THR A 147 3.72 2.21 6.62
N PRO A 148 3.42 3.47 6.27
CA PRO A 148 4.35 4.28 5.51
C PRO A 148 5.64 4.51 6.31
N PRO A 149 6.78 4.77 5.62
CA PRO A 149 7.99 5.17 6.31
C PRO A 149 7.75 6.49 7.06
N PRO A 150 8.46 6.73 8.18
CA PRO A 150 8.30 7.97 8.92
C PRO A 150 8.74 9.16 8.07
N TYR A 151 7.94 10.21 8.05
CA TYR A 151 8.31 11.48 7.44
C TYR A 151 9.22 12.24 8.40
N ILE A 152 10.53 12.24 8.12
CA ILE A 152 11.53 12.97 8.93
C ILE A 152 11.84 14.28 8.21
N CYS A 153 11.14 15.34 8.56
CA CYS A 153 11.26 16.66 7.94
C CYS A 153 12.71 17.18 7.89
N LEU A 154 13.51 16.89 8.91
CA LEU A 154 14.91 17.31 8.98
C LEU A 154 15.81 16.67 7.90
N LEU A 155 15.47 15.50 7.40
CA LEU A 155 16.23 14.84 6.32
C LEU A 155 15.90 15.40 4.94
N TYR A 156 14.73 16.02 4.78
CA TYR A 156 14.30 16.60 3.50
C TYR A 156 14.66 18.08 3.37
N THR A 157 15.16 18.72 4.41
CA THR A 157 15.64 20.11 4.38
C THR A 157 17.13 20.24 4.03
N SER A 158 17.88 19.15 4.02
CA SER A 158 19.26 19.16 3.52
C SER A 158 19.22 19.10 1.99
N PRO A 159 19.87 20.03 1.27
CA PRO A 159 20.01 19.91 -0.17
C PRO A 159 20.68 18.58 -0.51
N SER A 160 20.10 17.87 -1.46
CA SER A 160 20.71 16.65 -1.99
C SER A 160 22.13 17.00 -2.51
N PRO A 161 23.12 16.11 -2.32
CA PRO A 161 24.45 16.31 -2.95
C PRO A 161 24.39 16.53 -4.46
N ARG A 162 23.27 16.21 -5.11
CA ARG A 162 23.04 16.46 -6.54
C ARG A 162 22.60 17.90 -6.82
N ASP A 163 22.08 18.62 -5.85
CA ASP A 163 21.61 20.00 -6.01
C ASP A 163 22.76 21.03 -5.89
N SER A 164 23.96 20.58 -5.46
CA SER A 164 25.14 21.41 -5.29
C SER A 164 26.03 21.54 -6.55
N THR A 165 25.64 20.97 -7.69
CA THR A 165 26.43 20.97 -8.94
C THR A 165 25.93 21.90 -10.02
N SER A 166 25.02 22.84 -9.72
CA SER A 166 24.62 23.90 -10.65
C SER A 166 25.08 25.27 -10.17
N SER A 167 26.34 25.58 -10.35
CA SER A 167 26.90 26.94 -10.38
C SER A 167 27.93 27.03 -11.50
#